data_d8c8cacb0eec357128b1fe9b8fcc0521
#
_entry.id   d8c8cacb0eec357128b1fe9b8fcc0521
#
_cell.length_a   1.000
_cell.length_b   1.000
_cell.length_c   1.000
_cell.angle_alpha   90.00
_cell.angle_beta   90.00
_cell.angle_gamma   90.00
#
_symmetry.space_group_name_H-M   'P 1'
#
loop_
_entity.id
_entity.type
_entity.pdbx_description
1 polymer ?
#
loop_
_entity_poly.entity_id
_entity_poly.type
_entity_poly.pdbx_seq_one_letter_code
_entity_poly.pdbx_strand_id
1 'polypeptide(L)'
;FATFALEVVWFRSLRASLQATTESFAIILFTTLIALAVGSYLSIILKRSGRVPLSVLLAFGGFLVFEVTPFIERFDLVTTSLSGPYELYSIKRFLLVLITLGPPMCALGIGLPWLMESYNKTEKVHVLYAINTVGAVAGSLCAAWLFLPTIGFVKGSWVAAGFLVAASFVLAGGKERAVCFVLGLMGFLTAFTFRSDVGALRVQGVAVSQKYVVLASHEGPDVTTSVIENEHKVRQLYIDGFSASDEGRMGH
;
A
#
# COMPACT_ATOMS: atom_id res chain seq x y z
N PHE A 1 -0.04 11.78 -7.92
CA PHE A 1 -0.88 11.76 -6.72
C PHE A 1 -1.02 10.35 -6.15
N ALA A 2 -1.71 9.43 -6.85
CA ALA A 2 -2.05 8.10 -6.33
C ALA A 2 -0.81 7.30 -5.88
N THR A 3 0.28 7.31 -6.65
CA THR A 3 1.52 6.60 -6.33
C THR A 3 2.08 7.03 -4.97
N PHE A 4 2.25 8.33 -4.75
CA PHE A 4 2.81 8.85 -3.50
C PHE A 4 1.82 8.76 -2.33
N ALA A 5 0.51 8.87 -2.58
CA ALA A 5 -0.48 8.58 -1.57
C ALA A 5 -0.40 7.13 -1.09
N LEU A 6 -0.29 6.17 -2.01
CA LEU A 6 -0.12 4.75 -1.70
C LEU A 6 1.21 4.47 -1.00
N GLU A 7 2.30 5.10 -1.43
CA GLU A 7 3.60 4.96 -0.79
C GLU A 7 3.52 5.32 0.70
N VAL A 8 2.92 6.46 1.03
CA VAL A 8 2.74 6.88 2.44
C VAL A 8 1.83 5.93 3.19
N VAL A 9 0.65 5.61 2.64
CA VAL A 9 -0.34 4.75 3.28
C VAL A 9 0.23 3.34 3.53
N TRP A 10 0.85 2.73 2.52
CA TRP A 10 1.38 1.38 2.63
C TRP A 10 2.66 1.31 3.45
N PHE A 11 3.51 2.33 3.33
CA PHE A 11 4.71 2.42 4.17
C PHE A 11 4.35 2.41 5.65
N ARG A 12 3.39 3.25 6.05
CA ARG A 12 2.89 3.30 7.42
C ARG A 12 2.32 1.97 7.88
N SER A 13 1.50 1.36 7.02
CA SER A 13 0.85 0.10 7.25
C SER A 13 1.85 -1.04 7.47
N LEU A 14 2.79 -1.21 6.55
CA LEU A 14 3.78 -2.27 6.61
C LEU A 14 4.82 -2.05 7.71
N ARG A 15 5.21 -0.79 7.96
CA ARG A 15 6.11 -0.46 9.07
C ARG A 15 5.55 -0.95 10.40
N ALA A 16 4.27 -0.73 10.66
CA ALA A 16 3.63 -1.21 11.88
C ALA A 16 3.58 -2.76 11.94
N SER A 17 3.31 -3.42 10.81
CA SER A 17 3.25 -4.90 10.72
C SER A 17 4.62 -5.58 10.82
N LEU A 18 5.67 -4.91 10.33
CA LEU A 18 7.04 -5.44 10.32
C LEU A 18 7.86 -5.02 11.57
N GLN A 19 7.22 -4.39 12.53
CA GLN A 19 7.88 -3.68 13.62
C GLN A 19 8.71 -2.50 13.10
N ALA A 20 8.58 -1.31 13.67
CA ALA A 20 9.15 -0.07 13.15
C ALA A 20 10.69 0.01 13.32
N THR A 21 11.42 -0.92 12.69
CA THR A 21 12.88 -0.99 12.69
C THR A 21 13.48 -0.32 11.46
N THR A 22 14.76 0.03 11.51
CA THR A 22 15.53 0.53 10.36
C THR A 22 15.56 -0.49 9.22
N GLU A 23 15.64 -1.79 9.53
CA GLU A 23 15.60 -2.87 8.57
C GLU A 23 14.27 -2.89 7.81
N SER A 24 13.15 -2.81 8.52
CA SER A 24 11.82 -2.77 7.91
C SER A 24 11.66 -1.58 6.97
N PHE A 25 12.14 -0.41 7.39
CA PHE A 25 12.19 0.78 6.53
C PHE A 25 12.98 0.53 5.25
N ALA A 26 14.19 -0.01 5.39
CA ALA A 26 15.07 -0.28 4.25
C ALA A 26 14.45 -1.28 3.27
N ILE A 27 13.83 -2.36 3.76
CA ILE A 27 13.16 -3.38 2.95
C ILE A 27 12.02 -2.76 2.14
N ILE A 28 11.14 -1.97 2.76
CA ILE A 28 9.99 -1.37 2.09
C ILE A 28 10.47 -0.36 1.04
N LEU A 29 11.39 0.53 1.41
CA LEU A 29 11.92 1.56 0.51
C LEU A 29 12.64 0.93 -0.69
N PHE A 30 13.53 -0.04 -0.45
CA PHE A 30 14.27 -0.73 -1.50
C PHE A 30 13.33 -1.44 -2.48
N THR A 31 12.32 -2.15 -1.95
CA THR A 31 11.30 -2.82 -2.77
C THR A 31 10.54 -1.83 -3.64
N THR A 32 10.10 -0.71 -3.06
CA THR A 32 9.37 0.33 -3.80
C THR A 32 10.21 0.92 -4.92
N LEU A 33 11.47 1.30 -4.62
CA LEU A 33 12.37 1.88 -5.62
C LEU A 33 12.69 0.91 -6.76
N ILE A 34 12.98 -0.36 -6.46
CA ILE A 34 13.21 -1.37 -7.49
C ILE A 34 11.95 -1.57 -8.34
N ALA A 35 10.80 -1.69 -7.72
CA ALA A 35 9.55 -1.90 -8.45
C ALA A 35 9.22 -0.74 -9.38
N LEU A 36 9.38 0.51 -8.92
CA LEU A 36 9.23 1.71 -9.76
C LEU A 36 10.25 1.76 -10.89
N ALA A 37 11.52 1.38 -10.64
CA ALA A 37 12.56 1.32 -11.67
C ALA A 37 12.24 0.27 -12.74
N VAL A 38 11.82 -0.93 -12.32
CA VAL A 38 11.38 -1.99 -13.23
C VAL A 38 10.17 -1.53 -14.05
N GLY A 39 9.18 -0.90 -13.41
CA GLY A 39 8.02 -0.32 -14.09
C GLY A 39 8.41 0.72 -15.13
N SER A 40 9.33 1.62 -14.78
CA SER A 40 9.86 2.62 -15.71
C SER A 40 10.55 1.98 -16.92
N TYR A 41 11.32 0.92 -16.70
CA TYR A 41 11.95 0.16 -17.80
C TYR A 41 10.90 -0.56 -18.65
N LEU A 42 9.91 -1.20 -18.03
CA LEU A 42 8.82 -1.87 -18.74
C LEU A 42 8.00 -0.89 -19.58
N SER A 43 7.87 0.38 -19.19
CA SER A 43 7.15 1.37 -19.96
C SER A 43 7.71 1.51 -21.39
N ILE A 44 9.03 1.44 -21.55
CA ILE A 44 9.72 1.52 -22.86
C ILE A 44 9.35 0.31 -23.72
N ILE A 45 9.39 -0.89 -23.14
CA ILE A 45 9.10 -2.15 -23.85
C ILE A 45 7.63 -2.21 -24.28
N LEU A 46 6.72 -1.93 -23.34
CA LEU A 46 5.29 -1.99 -23.57
C LEU A 46 4.84 -0.95 -24.61
N LYS A 47 5.37 0.26 -24.54
CA LYS A 47 5.09 1.32 -25.51
C LYS A 47 5.57 0.98 -26.90
N ARG A 48 6.79 0.42 -27.03
CA ARG A 48 7.33 -0.03 -28.32
C ARG A 48 6.52 -1.17 -28.92
N SER A 49 5.94 -2.05 -28.10
CA SER A 49 5.10 -3.15 -28.58
C SER A 49 3.76 -2.66 -29.14
N GLY A 50 3.25 -1.50 -28.71
CA GLY A 50 1.98 -0.92 -29.11
C GLY A 50 0.74 -1.76 -28.78
N ARG A 51 0.90 -2.86 -28.04
CA ARG A 51 -0.16 -3.86 -27.80
C ARG A 51 -1.12 -3.49 -26.67
N VAL A 52 -0.63 -2.77 -25.67
CA VAL A 52 -1.42 -2.43 -24.48
C VAL A 52 -1.43 -0.92 -24.30
N PRO A 53 -2.61 -0.27 -24.31
CA PRO A 53 -2.70 1.17 -24.10
C PRO A 53 -2.45 1.55 -22.64
N LEU A 54 -2.00 2.78 -22.41
CA LEU A 54 -1.74 3.31 -21.06
C LEU A 54 -2.96 3.26 -20.15
N SER A 55 -4.16 3.48 -20.73
CA SER A 55 -5.44 3.40 -20.00
C SER A 55 -5.62 2.05 -19.31
N VAL A 56 -5.39 0.95 -20.03
CA VAL A 56 -5.51 -0.41 -19.49
C VAL A 56 -4.43 -0.69 -18.43
N LEU A 57 -3.21 -0.19 -18.63
CA LEU A 57 -2.13 -0.34 -17.65
C LEU A 57 -2.45 0.38 -16.33
N LEU A 58 -3.03 1.58 -16.40
CA LEU A 58 -3.45 2.31 -15.19
C LEU A 58 -4.62 1.62 -14.49
N ALA A 59 -5.62 1.12 -15.25
CA ALA A 59 -6.71 0.33 -14.68
C ALA A 59 -6.21 -0.95 -14.01
N PHE A 60 -5.26 -1.63 -14.63
CA PHE A 60 -4.60 -2.80 -14.06
C PHE A 60 -3.81 -2.45 -12.78
N GLY A 61 -3.12 -1.31 -12.77
CA GLY A 61 -2.48 -0.80 -11.56
C GLY A 61 -3.49 -0.57 -10.43
N GLY A 62 -4.63 0.06 -10.72
CA GLY A 62 -5.73 0.23 -9.76
C GLY A 62 -6.31 -1.10 -9.26
N PHE A 63 -6.50 -2.07 -10.17
CA PHE A 63 -6.90 -3.44 -9.83
C PHE A 63 -5.91 -4.08 -8.85
N LEU A 64 -4.62 -4.05 -9.14
CA LEU A 64 -3.59 -4.61 -8.25
C LEU A 64 -3.58 -3.93 -6.86
N VAL A 65 -3.83 -2.63 -6.79
CA VAL A 65 -3.95 -1.92 -5.50
C VAL A 65 -5.14 -2.45 -4.70
N PHE A 66 -6.29 -2.68 -5.33
CA PHE A 66 -7.45 -3.27 -4.67
C PHE A 66 -7.14 -4.68 -4.15
N GLU A 67 -6.52 -5.54 -4.96
CA GLU A 67 -6.19 -6.93 -4.59
C GLU A 67 -5.18 -7.02 -3.45
N VAL A 68 -4.18 -6.16 -3.44
CA VAL A 68 -3.10 -6.17 -2.44
C VAL A 68 -3.55 -5.58 -1.10
N THR A 69 -4.51 -4.65 -1.10
CA THR A 69 -4.94 -3.98 0.13
C THR A 69 -5.42 -4.94 1.23
N PRO A 70 -6.33 -5.92 0.99
CA PRO A 70 -6.73 -6.90 2.00
C PRO A 70 -5.59 -7.80 2.47
N PHE A 71 -4.59 -8.01 1.62
CA PHE A 71 -3.41 -8.79 1.98
C PHE A 71 -2.49 -8.01 2.92
N ILE A 72 -2.27 -6.71 2.64
CA ILE A 72 -1.52 -5.82 3.55
C ILE A 72 -2.25 -5.68 4.89
N GLU A 73 -3.57 -5.70 4.90
CA GLU A 73 -4.37 -5.65 6.12
C GLU A 73 -4.07 -6.82 7.07
N ARG A 74 -3.76 -7.99 6.51
CA ARG A 74 -3.44 -9.21 7.27
C ARG A 74 -1.94 -9.55 7.27
N PHE A 75 -1.10 -8.60 6.93
CA PHE A 75 0.32 -8.84 6.70
C PHE A 75 1.06 -9.34 7.95
N ASP A 76 0.67 -8.85 9.13
CA ASP A 76 1.23 -9.27 10.42
C ASP A 76 0.88 -10.74 10.76
N LEU A 77 -0.26 -11.26 10.35
CA LEU A 77 -0.60 -12.69 10.49
C LEU A 77 0.38 -13.58 9.70
N VAL A 78 0.76 -13.14 8.50
CA VAL A 78 1.70 -13.88 7.67
C VAL A 78 3.12 -13.76 8.24
N THR A 79 3.52 -12.57 8.69
CA THR A 79 4.86 -12.35 9.23
C THR A 79 5.09 -13.08 10.55
N THR A 80 4.08 -13.18 11.42
CA THR A 80 4.18 -13.94 12.67
C THR A 80 4.31 -15.44 12.46
N SER A 81 3.84 -15.97 11.33
CA SER A 81 4.02 -17.38 10.95
C SER A 81 5.43 -17.70 10.41
N LEU A 82 6.22 -16.66 10.08
CA LEU A 82 7.58 -16.86 9.60
C LEU A 82 8.51 -17.17 10.77
N SER A 83 9.04 -18.39 10.80
CA SER A 83 10.03 -18.84 11.78
C SER A 83 11.35 -19.20 11.10
N GLY A 84 12.43 -19.22 11.86
CA GLY A 84 13.76 -19.66 11.38
C GLY A 84 14.91 -18.78 11.88
N PRO A 85 16.16 -19.08 11.47
CA PRO A 85 17.32 -18.24 11.76
C PRO A 85 17.11 -16.80 11.28
N TYR A 86 17.71 -15.85 11.97
CA TYR A 86 17.51 -14.40 11.71
C TYR A 86 17.76 -14.02 10.25
N GLU A 87 18.84 -14.51 9.65
CA GLU A 87 19.18 -14.22 8.24
C GLU A 87 18.11 -14.70 7.26
N LEU A 88 17.62 -15.93 7.47
CA LEU A 88 16.57 -16.50 6.63
C LEU A 88 15.23 -15.80 6.86
N TYR A 89 14.99 -15.32 8.07
CA TYR A 89 13.80 -14.54 8.41
C TYR A 89 13.77 -13.21 7.68
N SER A 90 14.90 -12.47 7.64
CA SER A 90 15.02 -11.19 6.91
C SER A 90 14.81 -11.37 5.40
N ILE A 91 15.37 -12.42 4.81
CA ILE A 91 15.14 -12.74 3.39
C ILE A 91 13.68 -13.08 3.11
N LYS A 92 13.03 -13.88 3.95
CA LYS A 92 11.61 -14.20 3.80
C LYS A 92 10.73 -12.95 3.89
N ARG A 93 11.02 -12.04 4.82
CA ARG A 93 10.31 -10.75 4.95
C ARG A 93 10.49 -9.91 3.69
N PHE A 94 11.72 -9.77 3.20
CA PHE A 94 12.02 -9.04 1.97
C PHE A 94 11.24 -9.62 0.78
N LEU A 95 11.27 -10.94 0.58
CA LEU A 95 10.53 -11.59 -0.51
C LEU A 95 9.02 -11.40 -0.38
N LEU A 96 8.49 -11.48 0.84
CA LEU A 96 7.07 -11.25 1.09
C LEU A 96 6.67 -9.82 0.73
N VAL A 97 7.44 -8.82 1.16
CA VAL A 97 7.22 -7.41 0.80
C VAL A 97 7.35 -7.20 -0.71
N LEU A 98 8.35 -7.82 -1.34
CA LEU A 98 8.56 -7.71 -2.79
C LEU A 98 7.40 -8.31 -3.60
N ILE A 99 6.90 -9.46 -3.21
CA ILE A 99 5.74 -10.09 -3.87
C ILE A 99 4.48 -9.26 -3.67
N THR A 100 4.32 -8.65 -2.50
CA THR A 100 3.14 -7.86 -2.15
C THR A 100 3.15 -6.49 -2.81
N LEU A 101 4.21 -5.70 -2.63
CA LEU A 101 4.32 -4.33 -3.14
C LEU A 101 4.84 -4.26 -4.57
N GLY A 102 5.66 -5.22 -4.99
CA GLY A 102 6.35 -5.19 -6.27
C GLY A 102 5.40 -5.00 -7.46
N PRO A 103 4.40 -5.87 -7.66
CA PRO A 103 3.52 -5.78 -8.82
C PRO A 103 2.74 -4.45 -8.92
N PRO A 104 2.03 -3.95 -7.88
CA PRO A 104 1.32 -2.69 -7.98
C PRO A 104 2.28 -1.50 -8.15
N MET A 105 3.40 -1.44 -7.44
CA MET A 105 4.38 -0.36 -7.59
C MET A 105 5.05 -0.37 -8.96
N CYS A 106 5.31 -1.56 -9.52
CA CYS A 106 5.80 -1.70 -10.89
C CYS A 106 4.78 -1.14 -11.90
N ALA A 107 3.50 -1.48 -11.78
CA ALA A 107 2.45 -0.95 -12.64
C ALA A 107 2.35 0.59 -12.53
N LEU A 108 2.45 1.14 -11.34
CA LEU A 108 2.46 2.59 -11.10
C LEU A 108 3.69 3.29 -11.70
N GLY A 109 4.85 2.61 -11.69
CA GLY A 109 6.10 3.10 -12.27
C GLY A 109 6.05 3.29 -13.80
N ILE A 110 5.09 2.66 -14.50
CA ILE A 110 4.94 2.77 -15.95
C ILE A 110 4.41 4.14 -16.37
N GLY A 111 3.52 4.75 -15.60
CA GLY A 111 2.69 5.87 -16.03
C GLY A 111 3.47 7.12 -16.44
N LEU A 112 4.35 7.63 -15.58
CA LEU A 112 5.08 8.87 -15.84
C LEU A 112 6.06 8.75 -17.02
N PRO A 113 6.95 7.73 -17.10
CA PRO A 113 7.85 7.58 -18.24
C PRO A 113 7.11 7.42 -19.57
N TRP A 114 5.98 6.71 -19.57
CA TRP A 114 5.13 6.58 -20.76
C TRP A 114 4.63 7.93 -21.26
N LEU A 115 4.13 8.77 -20.35
CA LEU A 115 3.64 10.11 -20.69
C LEU A 115 4.79 11.01 -21.16
N MET A 116 5.92 11.01 -20.43
CA MET A 116 7.09 11.81 -20.80
C MET A 116 7.59 11.48 -22.20
N GLU A 117 7.69 10.21 -22.55
CA GLU A 117 8.09 9.80 -23.90
C GLU A 117 7.05 10.18 -24.97
N SER A 118 5.75 10.20 -24.62
CA SER A 118 4.68 10.63 -25.53
C SER A 118 4.75 12.12 -25.86
N TYR A 119 5.24 12.94 -24.93
CA TYR A 119 5.36 14.40 -25.06
C TYR A 119 6.79 14.87 -25.33
N ASN A 120 7.75 13.97 -25.51
CA ASN A 120 9.18 14.32 -25.65
C ASN A 120 9.50 15.24 -26.83
N LYS A 121 8.61 15.30 -27.84
CA LYS A 121 8.75 16.20 -29.00
C LYS A 121 8.11 17.59 -28.79
N THR A 122 7.56 17.84 -27.62
CA THR A 122 6.86 19.09 -27.29
C THR A 122 7.53 19.76 -26.11
N GLU A 123 7.52 21.12 -26.10
CA GLU A 123 8.01 21.92 -24.96
C GLU A 123 7.22 21.70 -23.65
N LYS A 124 6.33 20.70 -23.60
CA LYS A 124 5.42 20.47 -22.47
C LYS A 124 5.95 19.45 -21.44
N VAL A 125 7.12 18.85 -21.67
CA VAL A 125 7.70 17.85 -20.74
C VAL A 125 7.93 18.46 -19.36
N HIS A 126 8.43 19.68 -19.28
CA HIS A 126 8.65 20.39 -18.01
C HIS A 126 7.33 20.66 -17.25
N VAL A 127 6.24 20.96 -17.96
CA VAL A 127 4.92 21.16 -17.37
C VAL A 127 4.40 19.84 -16.81
N LEU A 128 4.55 18.74 -17.56
CA LEU A 128 4.17 17.40 -17.09
C LEU A 128 4.92 17.01 -15.82
N TYR A 129 6.23 17.29 -15.78
CA TYR A 129 7.05 17.04 -14.59
C TYR A 129 6.60 17.91 -13.40
N ALA A 130 6.32 19.19 -13.62
CA ALA A 130 5.84 20.09 -12.58
C ALA A 130 4.48 19.62 -12.00
N ILE A 131 3.52 19.24 -12.87
CA ILE A 131 2.23 18.70 -12.46
C ILE A 131 2.42 17.38 -11.67
N ASN A 132 3.32 16.51 -12.11
CA ASN A 132 3.63 15.27 -11.38
C ASN A 132 4.19 15.58 -9.99
N THR A 133 5.10 16.55 -9.87
CA THR A 133 5.68 16.94 -8.58
C THR A 133 4.63 17.52 -7.63
N VAL A 134 3.79 18.44 -8.12
CA VAL A 134 2.67 18.99 -7.33
C VAL A 134 1.71 17.86 -6.92
N GLY A 135 1.38 16.97 -7.84
CA GLY A 135 0.56 15.79 -7.55
C GLY A 135 1.19 14.85 -6.52
N ALA A 136 2.51 14.66 -6.55
CA ALA A 136 3.25 13.87 -5.58
C ALA A 136 3.15 14.46 -4.17
N VAL A 137 3.45 15.75 -4.03
CA VAL A 137 3.34 16.49 -2.76
C VAL A 137 1.91 16.44 -2.22
N ALA A 138 0.92 16.76 -3.06
CA ALA A 138 -0.48 16.71 -2.67
C ALA A 138 -0.91 15.29 -2.23
N GLY A 139 -0.47 14.26 -2.96
CA GLY A 139 -0.75 12.86 -2.63
C GLY A 139 -0.20 12.46 -1.26
N SER A 140 1.06 12.80 -0.99
CA SER A 140 1.71 12.51 0.29
C SER A 140 1.03 13.22 1.47
N LEU A 141 0.73 14.51 1.31
CA LEU A 141 0.05 15.29 2.34
C LEU A 141 -1.38 14.79 2.60
N CYS A 142 -2.17 14.55 1.55
CA CYS A 142 -3.51 13.98 1.69
C CYS A 142 -3.48 12.61 2.36
N ALA A 143 -2.52 11.76 2.02
CA ALA A 143 -2.39 10.45 2.63
C ALA A 143 -2.10 10.55 4.13
N ALA A 144 -1.11 11.35 4.52
CA ALA A 144 -0.67 11.47 5.92
C ALA A 144 -1.69 12.19 6.81
N TRP A 145 -2.25 13.32 6.34
CA TRP A 145 -3.04 14.21 7.18
C TRP A 145 -4.56 14.06 7.02
N LEU A 146 -5.00 13.46 5.91
CA LEU A 146 -6.42 13.28 5.66
C LEU A 146 -6.81 11.79 5.65
N PHE A 147 -6.20 10.96 4.78
CA PHE A 147 -6.67 9.58 4.62
C PHE A 147 -6.42 8.73 5.85
N LEU A 148 -5.19 8.69 6.37
CA LEU A 148 -4.87 7.85 7.52
C LEU A 148 -5.70 8.21 8.76
N PRO A 149 -5.81 9.50 9.19
CA PRO A 149 -6.54 9.83 10.40
C PRO A 149 -8.07 9.72 10.27
N THR A 150 -8.64 9.93 9.05
CA THR A 150 -10.09 10.02 8.88
C THR A 150 -10.74 8.74 8.38
N ILE A 151 -10.11 8.06 7.41
CA ILE A 151 -10.69 6.88 6.75
C ILE A 151 -9.84 5.63 6.91
N GLY A 152 -8.63 5.74 7.45
CA GLY A 152 -7.69 4.65 7.64
C GLY A 152 -7.02 4.18 6.34
N PHE A 153 -6.07 3.25 6.47
CA PHE A 153 -5.25 2.82 5.35
C PHE A 153 -6.03 2.07 4.26
N VAL A 154 -7.01 1.24 4.63
CA VAL A 154 -7.78 0.42 3.66
C VAL A 154 -8.54 1.32 2.71
N LYS A 155 -9.37 2.22 3.26
CA LYS A 155 -10.15 3.15 2.45
C LYS A 155 -9.27 4.17 1.74
N GLY A 156 -8.17 4.61 2.36
CA GLY A 156 -7.16 5.47 1.73
C GLY A 156 -6.55 4.82 0.49
N SER A 157 -6.19 3.52 0.56
CA SER A 157 -5.73 2.76 -0.59
C SER A 157 -6.81 2.63 -1.68
N TRP A 158 -8.08 2.41 -1.30
CA TRP A 158 -9.18 2.34 -2.26
C TRP A 158 -9.45 3.67 -2.96
N VAL A 159 -9.31 4.79 -2.24
CA VAL A 159 -9.40 6.13 -2.85
C VAL A 159 -8.29 6.32 -3.89
N ALA A 160 -7.05 5.94 -3.56
CA ALA A 160 -5.94 6.03 -4.50
C ALA A 160 -6.13 5.11 -5.71
N ALA A 161 -6.62 3.87 -5.52
CA ALA A 161 -7.00 2.96 -6.62
C ALA A 161 -8.10 3.56 -7.48
N GLY A 162 -9.12 4.18 -6.88
CA GLY A 162 -10.18 4.89 -7.56
C GLY A 162 -9.67 6.02 -8.45
N PHE A 163 -8.67 6.79 -8.00
CA PHE A 163 -8.01 7.79 -8.84
C PHE A 163 -7.31 7.20 -10.06
N LEU A 164 -6.67 6.02 -9.92
CA LEU A 164 -6.03 5.33 -11.04
C LEU A 164 -7.06 4.84 -12.06
N VAL A 165 -8.15 4.23 -11.58
CA VAL A 165 -9.25 3.78 -12.43
C VAL A 165 -9.91 4.98 -13.11
N ALA A 166 -10.18 6.08 -12.41
CA ALA A 166 -10.74 7.29 -13.00
C ALA A 166 -9.82 7.89 -14.08
N ALA A 167 -8.51 7.98 -13.80
CA ALA A 167 -7.52 8.42 -14.79
C ALA A 167 -7.50 7.50 -16.02
N SER A 168 -7.63 6.19 -15.83
CA SER A 168 -7.72 5.24 -16.93
C SER A 168 -8.93 5.50 -17.83
N PHE A 169 -10.09 5.82 -17.26
CA PHE A 169 -11.30 6.16 -18.02
C PHE A 169 -11.14 7.43 -18.85
N VAL A 170 -10.48 8.45 -18.32
CA VAL A 170 -10.20 9.70 -19.04
C VAL A 170 -9.33 9.44 -20.27
N LEU A 171 -8.38 8.52 -20.18
CA LEU A 171 -7.46 8.16 -21.24
C LEU A 171 -8.03 7.11 -22.21
N ALA A 172 -9.00 6.32 -21.75
CA ALA A 172 -9.54 5.19 -22.52
C ALA A 172 -10.44 5.63 -23.68
N GLY A 173 -10.25 4.99 -24.83
CA GLY A 173 -11.13 5.10 -26.00
C GLY A 173 -12.00 3.85 -26.16
N GLY A 174 -13.18 4.00 -26.74
CA GLY A 174 -14.01 2.88 -27.24
C GLY A 174 -14.05 1.63 -26.37
N LYS A 175 -13.53 0.53 -26.87
CA LYS A 175 -13.51 -0.79 -26.19
C LYS A 175 -12.65 -0.82 -24.94
N GLU A 176 -11.64 0.05 -24.83
CA GLU A 176 -10.76 0.11 -23.65
C GLU A 176 -11.52 0.49 -22.38
N ARG A 177 -12.55 1.35 -22.50
CA ARG A 177 -13.40 1.76 -21.37
C ARG A 177 -14.07 0.58 -20.69
N ALA A 178 -14.54 -0.39 -21.48
CA ALA A 178 -15.15 -1.61 -20.93
C ALA A 178 -14.13 -2.43 -20.14
N VAL A 179 -12.90 -2.55 -20.66
CA VAL A 179 -11.82 -3.26 -19.94
C VAL A 179 -11.46 -2.54 -18.65
N CYS A 180 -11.30 -1.21 -18.69
CA CYS A 180 -11.01 -0.40 -17.50
C CYS A 180 -12.13 -0.53 -16.44
N PHE A 181 -13.39 -0.54 -16.88
CA PHE A 181 -14.54 -0.74 -16.00
C PHE A 181 -14.50 -2.12 -15.34
N VAL A 182 -14.32 -3.17 -16.12
CA VAL A 182 -14.28 -4.54 -15.58
C VAL A 182 -13.15 -4.70 -14.57
N LEU A 183 -11.94 -4.21 -14.87
CA LEU A 183 -10.81 -4.26 -13.94
C LEU A 183 -11.10 -3.48 -12.66
N GLY A 184 -11.61 -2.25 -12.78
CA GLY A 184 -11.92 -1.44 -11.60
C GLY A 184 -13.03 -2.05 -10.73
N LEU A 185 -14.10 -2.54 -11.36
CA LEU A 185 -15.23 -3.17 -10.66
C LEU A 185 -14.79 -4.50 -10.00
N MET A 186 -14.07 -5.34 -10.73
CA MET A 186 -13.60 -6.62 -10.22
C MET A 186 -12.67 -6.42 -9.01
N GLY A 187 -11.68 -5.52 -9.14
CA GLY A 187 -10.78 -5.20 -8.02
C GLY A 187 -11.53 -4.64 -6.81
N PHE A 188 -12.51 -3.74 -7.02
CA PHE A 188 -13.31 -3.22 -5.91
C PHE A 188 -14.16 -4.29 -5.24
N LEU A 189 -14.82 -5.17 -6.01
CA LEU A 189 -15.66 -6.23 -5.46
C LEU A 189 -14.83 -7.25 -4.66
N THR A 190 -13.66 -7.66 -5.16
CA THR A 190 -12.77 -8.57 -4.44
C THR A 190 -12.24 -7.92 -3.17
N ALA A 191 -11.73 -6.69 -3.24
CA ALA A 191 -11.27 -5.95 -2.07
C ALA A 191 -12.37 -5.78 -1.01
N PHE A 192 -13.60 -5.48 -1.45
CA PHE A 192 -14.75 -5.32 -0.56
C PHE A 192 -15.14 -6.65 0.11
N THR A 193 -15.11 -7.76 -0.63
CA THR A 193 -15.45 -9.10 -0.12
C THR A 193 -14.40 -9.62 0.88
N PHE A 194 -13.13 -9.35 0.62
CA PHE A 194 -12.03 -9.83 1.45
C PHE A 194 -11.56 -8.83 2.50
N ARG A 195 -12.22 -7.67 2.64
CA ARG A 195 -11.88 -6.72 3.71
C ARG A 195 -11.99 -7.39 5.08
N SER A 196 -11.15 -6.98 6.01
CA SER A 196 -11.27 -7.37 7.40
C SER A 196 -12.22 -6.41 8.12
N ASP A 197 -13.20 -6.94 8.86
CA ASP A 197 -14.07 -6.13 9.71
C ASP A 197 -13.36 -5.69 11.02
N VAL A 198 -12.17 -6.20 11.27
CA VAL A 198 -11.41 -6.03 12.52
C VAL A 198 -10.58 -4.73 12.52
N GLY A 199 -10.68 -3.93 11.45
CA GLY A 199 -9.90 -2.70 11.32
C GLY A 199 -8.40 -2.94 11.05
N ALA A 200 -7.61 -1.89 11.01
CA ALA A 200 -6.17 -1.96 10.75
C ALA A 200 -5.41 -2.49 11.96
N LEU A 201 -5.59 -3.75 12.29
CA LEU A 201 -4.96 -4.37 13.42
C LEU A 201 -3.55 -4.81 13.09
N ARG A 202 -2.61 -3.92 13.35
CA ARG A 202 -1.18 -4.20 13.24
C ARG A 202 -0.68 -5.20 14.28
N VAL A 203 -1.56 -5.66 15.14
CA VAL A 203 -1.32 -6.63 16.21
C VAL A 203 -2.15 -7.90 16.06
N GLN A 204 -2.70 -8.17 14.85
CA GLN A 204 -3.51 -9.37 14.62
C GLN A 204 -2.75 -10.65 14.94
N GLY A 205 -1.48 -10.73 14.54
CA GLY A 205 -0.66 -11.89 14.83
C GLY A 205 -0.48 -12.14 16.33
N VAL A 206 -0.26 -11.08 17.11
CA VAL A 206 -0.19 -11.16 18.56
C VAL A 206 -1.55 -11.50 19.16
N ALA A 207 -2.61 -10.85 18.71
CA ALA A 207 -3.97 -11.09 19.19
C ALA A 207 -4.38 -12.55 18.96
N VAL A 208 -4.14 -13.11 17.77
CA VAL A 208 -4.47 -14.50 17.46
C VAL A 208 -3.62 -15.49 18.26
N SER A 209 -2.30 -15.25 18.38
CA SER A 209 -1.39 -16.18 19.07
C SER A 209 -1.62 -16.22 20.59
N GLN A 210 -2.08 -15.11 21.18
CA GLN A 210 -2.24 -14.94 22.64
C GLN A 210 -3.71 -14.81 23.07
N LYS A 211 -4.68 -15.03 22.15
CA LYS A 211 -6.11 -14.89 22.41
C LYS A 211 -6.52 -13.52 22.99
N TYR A 212 -5.88 -12.46 22.51
CA TYR A 212 -6.28 -11.10 22.88
C TYR A 212 -7.46 -10.62 22.06
N VAL A 213 -8.24 -9.73 22.68
CA VAL A 213 -9.31 -8.96 22.02
C VAL A 213 -8.82 -7.53 21.82
N VAL A 214 -8.98 -7.00 20.63
CA VAL A 214 -8.66 -5.61 20.35
C VAL A 214 -9.80 -4.71 20.79
N LEU A 215 -9.53 -3.83 21.76
CA LEU A 215 -10.51 -2.90 22.29
C LEU A 215 -10.64 -1.65 21.45
N ALA A 216 -9.52 -1.11 20.97
CA ALA A 216 -9.47 0.10 20.17
C ALA A 216 -8.24 0.11 19.27
N SER A 217 -8.37 0.73 18.10
CA SER A 217 -7.25 1.01 17.20
C SER A 217 -7.45 2.38 16.57
N HIS A 218 -6.38 3.16 16.50
CA HIS A 218 -6.39 4.48 15.88
C HIS A 218 -5.16 4.67 14.98
N GLU A 219 -5.41 5.03 13.74
CA GLU A 219 -4.36 5.37 12.76
C GLU A 219 -4.17 6.88 12.74
N GLY A 220 -3.12 7.38 13.39
CA GLY A 220 -2.75 8.80 13.35
C GLY A 220 -1.82 9.12 12.18
N PRO A 221 -1.50 10.42 11.97
CA PRO A 221 -0.56 10.83 10.91
C PRO A 221 0.87 10.30 11.17
N ASP A 222 1.26 10.14 12.42
CA ASP A 222 2.63 9.75 12.80
C ASP A 222 2.72 8.32 13.32
N VAL A 223 1.74 7.83 14.06
CA VAL A 223 1.75 6.51 14.71
C VAL A 223 0.39 5.82 14.61
N THR A 224 0.43 4.49 14.61
CA THR A 224 -0.77 3.65 14.78
C THR A 224 -0.75 3.12 16.21
N THR A 225 -1.83 3.40 16.95
CA THR A 225 -1.99 2.92 18.32
C THR A 225 -3.08 1.87 18.38
N SER A 226 -2.85 0.81 19.18
CA SER A 226 -3.84 -0.23 19.40
C SER A 226 -3.84 -0.66 20.86
N VAL A 227 -5.03 -0.84 21.43
CA VAL A 227 -5.22 -1.37 22.78
C VAL A 227 -5.83 -2.76 22.65
N ILE A 228 -5.13 -3.73 23.22
CA ILE A 228 -5.59 -5.12 23.27
C ILE A 228 -5.80 -5.56 24.73
N GLU A 229 -6.72 -6.47 24.95
CA GLU A 229 -7.04 -7.03 26.27
C GLU A 229 -6.96 -8.56 26.21
N ASN A 230 -6.28 -9.16 27.19
CA ASN A 230 -6.17 -10.62 27.29
C ASN A 230 -7.38 -11.24 28.05
N GLU A 231 -7.41 -12.58 28.15
CA GLU A 231 -8.43 -13.33 28.91
C GLU A 231 -8.49 -12.94 30.40
N HIS A 232 -7.39 -12.41 30.94
CA HIS A 232 -7.29 -11.96 32.35
C HIS A 232 -7.63 -10.47 32.52
N LYS A 233 -8.20 -9.82 31.48
CA LYS A 233 -8.53 -8.38 31.46
C LYS A 233 -7.32 -7.45 31.59
N VAL A 234 -6.11 -7.93 31.36
CA VAL A 234 -4.90 -7.12 31.32
C VAL A 234 -4.85 -6.42 29.97
N ARG A 235 -4.75 -5.09 30.00
CA ARG A 235 -4.67 -4.25 28.81
C ARG A 235 -3.23 -3.94 28.46
N GLN A 236 -2.95 -3.99 27.15
CA GLN A 236 -1.66 -3.64 26.61
C GLN A 236 -1.83 -2.59 25.52
N LEU A 237 -0.99 -1.56 25.57
CA LEU A 237 -0.92 -0.52 24.53
C LEU A 237 0.20 -0.86 23.56
N TYR A 238 -0.15 -0.90 22.28
CA TYR A 238 0.79 -1.06 21.17
C TYR A 238 0.90 0.24 20.38
N ILE A 239 2.14 0.62 20.05
CA ILE A 239 2.47 1.77 19.20
C ILE A 239 3.32 1.26 18.04
N ASP A 240 2.85 1.38 16.81
CA ASP A 240 3.50 0.87 15.59
C ASP A 240 3.96 -0.60 15.70
N GLY A 241 3.16 -1.45 16.35
CA GLY A 241 3.45 -2.87 16.55
C GLY A 241 4.37 -3.21 17.74
N PHE A 242 4.82 -2.20 18.49
CA PHE A 242 5.60 -2.41 19.73
C PHE A 242 4.72 -2.25 20.96
N SER A 243 4.88 -3.16 21.94
CA SER A 243 4.26 -3.01 23.26
C SER A 243 4.88 -1.83 24.00
N ALA A 244 4.09 -0.80 24.26
CA ALA A 244 4.52 0.42 24.92
C ALA A 244 4.25 0.40 26.44
N SER A 245 3.16 -0.24 26.87
CA SER A 245 2.84 -0.42 28.30
C SER A 245 1.99 -1.65 28.51
N ASP A 246 2.11 -2.23 29.73
CA ASP A 246 1.35 -3.37 30.21
C ASP A 246 0.81 -3.06 31.61
N GLU A 247 -0.50 -3.11 31.77
CA GLU A 247 -1.18 -2.85 33.03
C GLU A 247 -0.83 -3.90 34.13
N GLY A 248 -0.38 -5.10 33.71
CA GLY A 248 0.01 -6.20 34.62
C GLY A 248 1.36 -6.00 35.31
N ARG A 249 2.21 -5.05 34.88
CA ARG A 249 3.54 -4.79 35.48
C ARG A 249 3.55 -3.73 36.57
N MET A 250 2.46 -3.05 36.83
CA MET A 250 2.35 -2.04 37.91
C MET A 250 2.03 -2.62 39.31
N GLY A 251 2.06 -3.92 39.48
CA GLY A 251 1.61 -4.60 40.68
C GLY A 251 2.70 -5.34 41.50
N HIS A 252 4.01 -4.94 41.37
CA HIS A 252 5.04 -5.47 42.25
C HIS A 252 6.12 -4.44 42.52
#